data_65df6cc575917b94876344ed02d970c4
#
_entry.id   65df6cc575917b94876344ed02d970c4
#
_cell.length_a   1.000
_cell.length_b   1.000
_cell.length_c   1.000
_cell.angle_alpha   90.00
_cell.angle_beta   90.00
_cell.angle_gamma   90.00
#
_symmetry.space_group_name_H-M   'P 1'
#
loop_
_entity.id
_entity.type
_entity.pdbx_description
1 polymer ?
#
loop_
_entity_poly.entity_id
_entity_poly.type
_entity_poly.pdbx_seq_one_letter_code
_entity_poly.pdbx_strand_id
1 'polypeptide(L)'
;MLYENSDEPYCEELARAITDEIRKGHRIDTTTKLREVIEKTLDFLPEKEKKDTIKKTCQRTFQALRIDVNREFEVLYEFMEKLPGALKPGGRVAILTFHSGEDKLVKQALKEGYRNGIYADYAKDVIRPSAEECVQNGRARSTKMRWAIRVEE
;
A
#
# COMPACT_ATOMS: atom_id res chain seq x y z
N MET A 1 -10.57 0.45 -7.87
CA MET A 1 -9.99 1.07 -6.66
C MET A 1 -9.78 0.02 -5.54
N LEU A 2 -10.81 -0.59 -4.91
CA LEU A 2 -10.62 -1.55 -3.81
C LEU A 2 -9.69 -2.73 -4.15
N TYR A 3 -9.88 -3.35 -5.30
CA TYR A 3 -8.99 -4.42 -5.77
C TYR A 3 -7.58 -3.90 -6.10
N GLU A 4 -7.47 -2.87 -6.91
CA GLU A 4 -6.18 -2.35 -7.40
C GLU A 4 -5.30 -1.79 -6.30
N ASN A 5 -5.90 -1.11 -5.30
CA ASN A 5 -5.16 -0.45 -4.21
C ASN A 5 -4.86 -1.37 -3.02
N SER A 6 -5.64 -2.43 -2.82
CA SER A 6 -5.50 -3.25 -1.61
C SER A 6 -5.76 -4.75 -1.78
N ASP A 7 -5.93 -5.25 -3.00
CA ASP A 7 -6.23 -6.66 -3.28
C ASP A 7 -7.43 -7.19 -2.45
N GLU A 8 -8.48 -6.34 -2.28
CA GLU A 8 -9.65 -6.72 -1.49
C GLU A 8 -10.48 -7.81 -2.23
N PRO A 9 -10.60 -9.02 -1.68
CA PRO A 9 -11.29 -10.13 -2.35
C PRO A 9 -12.79 -9.92 -2.50
N TYR A 10 -13.44 -9.15 -1.59
CA TYR A 10 -14.87 -8.85 -1.62
C TYR A 10 -15.16 -7.47 -2.26
N CYS A 11 -14.30 -7.02 -3.16
CA CYS A 11 -14.37 -5.68 -3.74
C CYS A 11 -15.67 -5.40 -4.49
N GLU A 12 -16.24 -6.41 -5.16
CA GLU A 12 -17.49 -6.26 -5.90
C GLU A 12 -18.71 -6.15 -4.97
N GLU A 13 -18.80 -7.03 -3.98
CA GLU A 13 -19.87 -7.04 -2.98
C GLU A 13 -19.87 -5.73 -2.19
N LEU A 14 -18.69 -5.27 -1.77
CA LEU A 14 -18.54 -4.01 -1.05
C LEU A 14 -18.92 -2.82 -1.92
N ALA A 15 -18.47 -2.78 -3.17
CA ALA A 15 -18.82 -1.70 -4.09
C ALA A 15 -20.33 -1.60 -4.33
N ARG A 16 -21.01 -2.73 -4.49
CA ARG A 16 -22.47 -2.78 -4.62
C ARG A 16 -23.15 -2.29 -3.34
N ALA A 17 -22.76 -2.81 -2.18
CA ALA A 17 -23.35 -2.44 -0.90
C ALA A 17 -23.18 -0.95 -0.58
N ILE A 18 -21.99 -0.38 -0.80
CA ILE A 18 -21.72 1.04 -0.62
C ILE A 18 -22.58 1.89 -1.57
N THR A 19 -22.65 1.49 -2.85
CA THR A 19 -23.45 2.20 -3.85
C THR A 19 -24.93 2.16 -3.51
N ASP A 20 -25.44 1.03 -3.04
CA ASP A 20 -26.84 0.87 -2.67
C ASP A 20 -27.22 1.70 -1.44
N GLU A 21 -26.37 1.76 -0.43
CA GLU A 21 -26.58 2.64 0.73
C GLU A 21 -26.64 4.12 0.32
N ILE A 22 -25.75 4.55 -0.56
CA ILE A 22 -25.74 5.93 -1.07
C ILE A 22 -27.03 6.22 -1.89
N ARG A 23 -27.46 5.28 -2.74
CA ARG A 23 -28.70 5.43 -3.54
C ARG A 23 -29.96 5.50 -2.67
N LYS A 24 -29.98 4.85 -1.51
CA LYS A 24 -31.04 4.94 -0.52
C LYS A 24 -31.02 6.26 0.28
N GLY A 25 -30.04 7.12 0.04
CA GLY A 25 -29.85 8.38 0.77
C GLY A 25 -29.11 8.24 2.10
N HIS A 26 -28.56 7.05 2.38
CA HIS A 26 -27.78 6.83 3.59
C HIS A 26 -26.33 7.29 3.33
N ARG A 27 -25.95 8.39 3.98
CA ARG A 27 -24.58 8.91 3.88
C ARG A 27 -23.59 8.05 4.68
N ILE A 28 -22.50 7.66 4.02
CA ILE A 28 -21.36 6.98 4.66
C ILE A 28 -20.28 8.02 4.90
N ASP A 29 -20.43 8.82 5.94
CA ASP A 29 -19.59 9.97 6.27
C ASP A 29 -18.67 9.74 7.48
N THR A 30 -18.71 8.53 8.05
CA THR A 30 -17.84 8.14 9.17
C THR A 30 -17.24 6.76 8.94
N THR A 31 -16.09 6.52 9.60
CA THR A 31 -15.44 5.20 9.57
C THR A 31 -16.32 4.12 10.19
N THR A 32 -17.10 4.47 11.20
CA THR A 32 -18.07 3.56 11.86
C THR A 32 -19.14 3.11 10.89
N LYS A 33 -19.77 4.03 10.14
CA LYS A 33 -20.78 3.69 9.15
C LYS A 33 -20.24 2.80 8.03
N LEU A 34 -19.04 3.11 7.54
CA LEU A 34 -18.40 2.26 6.53
C LEU A 34 -18.13 0.85 7.08
N ARG A 35 -17.67 0.74 8.31
CA ARG A 35 -17.48 -0.55 8.98
C ARG A 35 -18.79 -1.32 9.09
N GLU A 36 -19.89 -0.67 9.48
CA GLU A 36 -21.22 -1.30 9.55
C GLU A 36 -21.67 -1.85 8.20
N VAL A 37 -21.42 -1.13 7.10
CA VAL A 37 -21.71 -1.61 5.74
C VAL A 37 -20.88 -2.85 5.42
N ILE A 38 -19.59 -2.85 5.76
CA ILE A 38 -18.70 -4.02 5.57
C ILE A 38 -19.21 -5.22 6.37
N GLU A 39 -19.55 -5.02 7.65
CA GLU A 39 -20.05 -6.07 8.54
C GLU A 39 -21.33 -6.69 7.99
N LYS A 40 -22.29 -5.87 7.54
CA LYS A 40 -23.53 -6.35 6.90
C LYS A 40 -23.27 -7.08 5.59
N THR A 41 -22.37 -6.58 4.76
CA THR A 41 -22.03 -7.20 3.47
C THR A 41 -21.42 -8.59 3.65
N LEU A 42 -20.64 -8.79 4.70
CA LEU A 42 -19.96 -10.06 5.01
C LEU A 42 -20.71 -10.94 6.00
N ASP A 43 -21.99 -10.65 6.26
CA ASP A 43 -22.80 -11.40 7.23
C ASP A 43 -23.02 -12.87 6.86
N PHE A 44 -22.88 -13.21 5.59
CA PHE A 44 -22.98 -14.58 5.06
C PHE A 44 -21.79 -15.49 5.46
N LEU A 45 -20.71 -14.92 5.98
CA LEU A 45 -19.53 -15.70 6.37
C LEU A 45 -19.77 -16.55 7.61
N PRO A 46 -19.12 -17.75 7.70
CA PRO A 46 -19.16 -18.57 8.90
C PRO A 46 -18.63 -17.83 10.12
N GLU A 47 -19.27 -17.93 11.27
CA GLU A 47 -18.91 -17.25 12.52
C GLU A 47 -17.43 -17.41 12.91
N LYS A 48 -16.86 -18.61 12.64
CA LYS A 48 -15.46 -18.91 12.97
C LYS A 48 -14.45 -18.00 12.25
N GLU A 49 -14.77 -17.57 11.03
CA GLU A 49 -13.88 -16.78 10.15
C GLU A 49 -14.30 -15.32 10.08
N LYS A 50 -15.55 -15.03 10.41
CA LYS A 50 -16.20 -13.74 10.21
C LYS A 50 -15.45 -12.58 10.84
N LYS A 51 -15.09 -12.68 12.12
CA LYS A 51 -14.44 -11.61 12.88
C LYS A 51 -13.07 -11.22 12.29
N ASP A 52 -12.26 -12.21 11.93
CA ASP A 52 -10.93 -11.96 11.36
C ASP A 52 -11.02 -11.44 9.92
N THR A 53 -11.94 -11.99 9.13
CA THR A 53 -12.19 -11.54 7.75
C THR A 53 -12.71 -10.10 7.73
N ILE A 54 -13.69 -9.74 8.55
CA ILE A 54 -14.20 -8.37 8.66
C ILE A 54 -13.07 -7.40 9.04
N LYS A 55 -12.23 -7.76 10.01
CA LYS A 55 -11.09 -6.94 10.41
C LYS A 55 -10.13 -6.69 9.24
N LYS A 56 -9.75 -7.73 8.50
CA LYS A 56 -8.87 -7.63 7.34
C LYS A 56 -9.49 -6.83 6.21
N THR A 57 -10.76 -7.05 5.92
CA THR A 57 -11.50 -6.30 4.89
C THR A 57 -11.63 -4.83 5.26
N CYS A 58 -11.90 -4.49 6.53
CA CYS A 58 -11.86 -3.10 6.97
C CYS A 58 -10.49 -2.46 6.73
N GLN A 59 -9.42 -3.13 7.14
CA GLN A 59 -8.05 -2.63 6.93
C GLN A 59 -7.75 -2.36 5.45
N ARG A 60 -8.10 -3.29 4.56
CA ARG A 60 -7.90 -3.15 3.11
C ARG A 60 -8.76 -2.05 2.51
N THR A 61 -10.04 -1.98 2.91
CA THR A 61 -10.95 -0.94 2.42
C THR A 61 -10.47 0.45 2.81
N PHE A 62 -10.10 0.65 4.08
CA PHE A 62 -9.56 1.94 4.53
C PHE A 62 -8.22 2.28 3.87
N GLN A 63 -7.35 1.30 3.68
CA GLN A 63 -6.10 1.49 2.92
C GLN A 63 -6.38 1.91 1.49
N ALA A 64 -7.29 1.23 0.79
CA ALA A 64 -7.64 1.54 -0.59
C ALA A 64 -8.19 2.97 -0.75
N LEU A 65 -9.09 3.39 0.15
CA LEU A 65 -9.62 4.74 0.17
C LEU A 65 -8.56 5.80 0.44
N ARG A 66 -7.66 5.54 1.40
CA ARG A 66 -6.56 6.46 1.72
C ARG A 66 -5.63 6.66 0.52
N ILE A 67 -5.25 5.57 -0.14
CA ILE A 67 -4.39 5.59 -1.33
C ILE A 67 -5.07 6.41 -2.44
N ASP A 68 -6.36 6.20 -2.68
CA ASP A 68 -7.11 6.88 -3.74
C ASP A 68 -7.26 8.38 -3.45
N VAL A 69 -7.73 8.74 -2.27
CA VAL A 69 -7.93 10.15 -1.86
C VAL A 69 -6.64 10.95 -1.85
N ASN A 70 -5.55 10.34 -1.39
CA ASN A 70 -4.24 11.00 -1.31
C ASN A 70 -3.41 10.84 -2.59
N ARG A 71 -3.88 10.09 -3.57
CA ARG A 71 -3.13 9.79 -4.81
C ARG A 71 -1.73 9.23 -4.50
N GLU A 72 -1.64 8.30 -3.53
CA GLU A 72 -0.36 7.87 -2.97
C GLU A 72 0.54 7.21 -4.03
N PHE A 73 -0.02 6.43 -4.95
CA PHE A 73 0.77 5.79 -6.01
C PHE A 73 1.27 6.78 -7.05
N GLU A 74 0.45 7.75 -7.45
CA GLU A 74 0.85 8.77 -8.41
C GLU A 74 1.96 9.65 -7.83
N VAL A 75 1.83 10.05 -6.57
CA VAL A 75 2.86 10.83 -5.87
C VAL A 75 4.15 10.04 -5.73
N LEU A 76 4.07 8.75 -5.37
CA LEU A 76 5.24 7.89 -5.28
C LEU A 76 5.90 7.68 -6.64
N TYR A 77 5.11 7.49 -7.70
CA TYR A 77 5.62 7.36 -9.06
C TYR A 77 6.37 8.63 -9.48
N GLU A 78 5.77 9.80 -9.31
CA GLU A 78 6.39 11.09 -9.62
C GLU A 78 7.68 11.32 -8.82
N PHE A 79 7.69 10.93 -7.55
CA PHE A 79 8.90 10.95 -6.72
C PHE A 79 10.00 10.07 -7.31
N MET A 80 9.68 8.84 -7.70
CA MET A 80 10.67 7.92 -8.28
C MET A 80 11.23 8.40 -9.63
N GLU A 81 10.42 9.09 -10.44
CA GLU A 81 10.88 9.71 -11.69
C GLU A 81 11.85 10.88 -11.44
N LYS A 82 11.59 11.71 -10.44
CA LYS A 82 12.42 12.88 -10.10
C LYS A 82 13.66 12.55 -9.27
N LEU A 83 13.64 11.43 -8.57
CA LEU A 83 14.69 11.02 -7.64
C LEU A 83 16.10 11.01 -8.25
N PRO A 84 16.33 10.48 -9.48
CA PRO A 84 17.66 10.51 -10.08
C PRO A 84 18.24 11.93 -10.21
N GLY A 85 17.40 12.90 -10.57
CA GLY A 85 17.82 14.31 -10.69
C GLY A 85 18.15 14.97 -9.35
N ALA A 86 17.56 14.48 -8.25
CA ALA A 86 17.78 15.03 -6.91
C ALA A 86 19.04 14.45 -6.23
N LEU A 87 19.50 13.27 -6.67
CA LEU A 87 20.71 12.65 -6.14
C LEU A 87 21.97 13.20 -6.82
N LYS A 88 23.02 13.43 -6.06
CA LYS A 88 24.35 13.71 -6.62
C LYS A 88 24.94 12.44 -7.25
N PRO A 89 25.90 12.53 -8.19
CA PRO A 89 26.70 11.40 -8.62
C PRO A 89 27.27 10.63 -7.42
N GLY A 90 27.18 9.29 -7.44
CA GLY A 90 27.55 8.42 -6.30
C GLY A 90 26.58 8.50 -5.09
N GLY A 91 25.54 9.34 -5.17
CA GLY A 91 24.56 9.53 -4.08
C GLY A 91 23.75 8.26 -3.80
N ARG A 92 23.41 8.08 -2.53
CA ARG A 92 22.65 6.92 -2.04
C ARG A 92 21.26 7.32 -1.61
N VAL A 93 20.30 6.44 -1.84
CA VAL A 93 18.92 6.59 -1.38
C VAL A 93 18.47 5.30 -0.69
N ALA A 94 17.72 5.44 0.39
CA ALA A 94 17.00 4.33 1.04
C ALA A 94 15.52 4.72 1.14
N ILE A 95 14.64 3.81 0.75
CA ILE A 95 13.19 4.02 0.71
C ILE A 95 12.53 2.97 1.58
N LEU A 96 11.72 3.43 2.54
CA LEU A 96 10.87 2.59 3.36
C LEU A 96 9.46 2.59 2.80
N THR A 97 8.90 1.39 2.65
CA THR A 97 7.52 1.17 2.25
C THR A 97 6.80 0.31 3.29
N PHE A 98 5.49 0.45 3.41
CA PHE A 98 4.71 -0.19 4.46
C PHE A 98 3.69 -1.21 3.93
N HIS A 99 3.46 -1.26 2.64
CA HIS A 99 2.61 -2.28 2.00
C HIS A 99 3.19 -2.75 0.66
N SER A 100 2.65 -3.85 0.14
CA SER A 100 3.17 -4.52 -1.06
C SER A 100 3.05 -3.69 -2.34
N GLY A 101 2.02 -2.85 -2.46
CA GLY A 101 1.82 -1.96 -3.61
C GLY A 101 2.94 -0.95 -3.78
N GLU A 102 3.30 -0.24 -2.70
CA GLU A 102 4.43 0.70 -2.68
C GLU A 102 5.75 -0.02 -2.99
N ASP A 103 6.01 -1.15 -2.32
CA ASP A 103 7.25 -1.91 -2.53
C ASP A 103 7.41 -2.39 -3.98
N LYS A 104 6.31 -2.83 -4.60
CA LYS A 104 6.32 -3.26 -6.02
C LYS A 104 6.72 -2.10 -6.94
N LEU A 105 6.15 -0.92 -6.73
CA LEU A 105 6.47 0.28 -7.52
C LEU A 105 7.93 0.68 -7.33
N VAL A 106 8.42 0.79 -6.10
CA VAL A 106 9.82 1.13 -5.79
C VAL A 106 10.78 0.10 -6.39
N LYS A 107 10.51 -1.20 -6.20
CA LYS A 107 11.32 -2.28 -6.78
C LYS A 107 11.44 -2.15 -8.29
N GLN A 108 10.33 -1.90 -8.98
CA GLN A 108 10.31 -1.78 -10.42
C GLN A 108 11.09 -0.56 -10.88
N ALA A 109 10.86 0.61 -10.29
CA ALA A 109 11.55 1.85 -10.64
C ALA A 109 13.07 1.75 -10.45
N LEU A 110 13.53 1.19 -9.33
CA LEU A 110 14.97 1.00 -9.08
C LEU A 110 15.59 0.01 -10.07
N LYS A 111 14.89 -1.09 -10.38
CA LYS A 111 15.34 -2.08 -11.38
C LYS A 111 15.45 -1.47 -12.78
N GLU A 112 14.47 -0.68 -13.20
CA GLU A 112 14.49 0.02 -14.48
C GLU A 112 15.61 1.06 -14.54
N GLY A 113 15.78 1.85 -13.48
CA GLY A 113 16.87 2.81 -13.35
C GLY A 113 18.25 2.15 -13.45
N TYR A 114 18.43 0.98 -12.84
CA TYR A 114 19.68 0.19 -12.98
C TYR A 114 19.89 -0.27 -14.41
N ARG A 115 18.87 -0.81 -15.08
CA ARG A 115 18.96 -1.25 -16.49
C ARG A 115 19.28 -0.10 -17.43
N ASN A 116 18.78 1.09 -17.13
CA ASN A 116 18.99 2.30 -17.93
C ASN A 116 20.31 3.03 -17.59
N GLY A 117 21.15 2.47 -16.71
CA GLY A 117 22.43 3.07 -16.34
C GLY A 117 22.33 4.29 -15.42
N ILE A 118 21.17 4.52 -14.78
CA ILE A 118 20.96 5.61 -13.82
C ILE A 118 21.54 5.24 -12.45
N TYR A 119 21.34 3.99 -12.04
CA TYR A 119 21.87 3.47 -10.79
C TYR A 119 23.00 2.48 -11.05
N ALA A 120 24.10 2.62 -10.32
CA ALA A 120 25.23 1.70 -10.36
C ALA A 120 24.93 0.38 -9.63
N ASP A 121 24.09 0.46 -8.59
CA ASP A 121 23.63 -0.70 -7.84
C ASP A 121 22.29 -0.40 -7.13
N TYR A 122 21.55 -1.45 -6.78
CA TYR A 122 20.27 -1.35 -6.08
C TYR A 122 19.93 -2.62 -5.29
N ALA A 123 19.07 -2.50 -4.30
CA ALA A 123 18.57 -3.63 -3.51
C ALA A 123 17.69 -4.56 -4.36
N LYS A 124 18.23 -5.69 -4.81
CA LYS A 124 17.50 -6.76 -5.49
C LYS A 124 16.49 -7.41 -4.53
N ASP A 125 16.94 -7.65 -3.31
CA ASP A 125 16.14 -8.22 -2.24
C ASP A 125 15.69 -7.13 -1.24
N VAL A 126 14.51 -7.34 -0.65
CA VAL A 126 13.98 -6.42 0.36
C VAL A 126 14.69 -6.63 1.69
N ILE A 127 15.04 -5.52 2.36
CA ILE A 127 15.53 -5.55 3.73
C ILE A 127 14.32 -5.44 4.66
N ARG A 128 14.22 -6.37 5.61
CA ARG A 128 13.16 -6.44 6.61
C ARG A 128 13.66 -6.02 7.97
N PRO A 129 12.80 -5.48 8.84
CA PRO A 129 13.15 -5.19 10.22
C PRO A 129 13.53 -6.47 10.96
N SER A 130 14.39 -6.35 11.96
CA SER A 130 14.71 -7.45 12.86
C SER A 130 13.52 -7.84 13.74
N ALA A 131 13.57 -9.05 14.32
CA ALA A 131 12.55 -9.48 15.28
C ALA A 131 12.51 -8.56 16.51
N GLU A 132 13.68 -8.09 16.97
CA GLU A 132 13.79 -7.16 18.09
C GLU A 132 13.14 -5.81 17.78
N GLU A 133 13.41 -5.23 16.60
CA GLU A 133 12.76 -4.00 16.16
C GLU A 133 11.24 -4.15 16.08
N CYS A 134 10.75 -5.28 15.60
CA CYS A 134 9.31 -5.56 15.53
C CYS A 134 8.64 -5.70 16.90
N VAL A 135 9.39 -6.11 17.93
CA VAL A 135 8.92 -6.15 19.33
C VAL A 135 8.84 -4.73 19.91
N GLN A 136 9.88 -3.93 19.70
CA GLN A 136 9.94 -2.55 20.19
C GLN A 136 8.98 -1.62 19.45
N ASN A 137 8.83 -1.83 18.15
CA ASN A 137 7.95 -1.05 17.29
C ASN A 137 7.06 -1.96 16.42
N GLY A 138 5.85 -2.22 16.87
CA GLY A 138 4.91 -3.08 16.15
C GLY A 138 4.56 -2.60 14.73
N ARG A 139 4.75 -1.29 14.41
CA ARG A 139 4.55 -0.74 13.07
C ARG A 139 5.64 -1.15 12.08
N ALA A 140 6.82 -1.55 12.57
CA ALA A 140 7.92 -2.01 11.74
C ALA A 140 7.62 -3.33 11.01
N ARG A 141 6.70 -4.16 11.51
CA ARG A 141 6.40 -5.51 10.97
C ARG A 141 6.12 -5.54 9.46
N SER A 142 5.43 -4.53 8.94
CA SER A 142 5.10 -4.43 7.51
C SER A 142 6.16 -3.69 6.69
N THR A 143 7.15 -3.09 7.33
CA THR A 143 8.15 -2.26 6.69
C THR A 143 9.07 -3.07 5.78
N LYS A 144 9.35 -2.49 4.63
CA LYS A 144 10.28 -2.98 3.61
C LYS A 144 11.21 -1.85 3.24
N MET A 145 12.51 -2.11 3.24
CA MET A 145 13.51 -1.13 2.83
C MET A 145 14.18 -1.58 1.53
N ARG A 146 14.32 -0.64 0.59
CA ARG A 146 15.13 -0.79 -0.61
C ARG A 146 16.05 0.41 -0.74
N TRP A 147 17.20 0.20 -1.37
CA TRP A 147 18.19 1.24 -1.60
C TRP A 147 18.68 1.22 -3.04
N ALA A 148 19.27 2.33 -3.48
CA ALA A 148 20.02 2.42 -4.73
C ALA A 148 21.18 3.40 -4.58
N ILE A 149 22.14 3.28 -5.47
CA ILE A 149 23.32 4.16 -5.59
C ILE A 149 23.32 4.73 -7.00
N ARG A 150 23.31 6.06 -7.12
CA ARG A 150 23.43 6.70 -8.43
C ARG A 150 24.82 6.46 -9.01
N VAL A 151 24.93 6.34 -10.34
CA VAL A 151 26.23 6.32 -11.04
C VAL A 151 27.06 7.57 -10.74
N GLU A 152 28.36 7.46 -10.82
CA GLU A 152 29.29 8.56 -10.46
C GLU A 152 29.42 9.62 -11.57
N GLU A 153 28.93 9.33 -12.78
CA GLU A 153 28.96 10.25 -13.93
C GLU A 153 27.56 10.63 -14.39
#